data_4b73f340534511e49940df3edc64b244
#
_entry.id   4b73f340534511e49940df3edc64b244
#
_cell.length_a   1.000
_cell.length_b   1.000
_cell.length_c   1.000
_cell.angle_alpha   90.00
_cell.angle_beta   90.00
_cell.angle_gamma   90.00
#
_symmetry.space_group_name_H-M   'P 1'
#
loop_
_entity.id
_entity.type
_entity.pdbx_description
1 polymer ?
#
loop_
_entity_poly.entity_id
_entity_poly.type
_entity_poly.pdbx_seq_one_letter_code
_entity_poly.pdbx_strand_id
1 'polypeptide(L)'
;LYTARALSFDGVEYDVLEHALTPAQIEIYDAYAGAFRTIHHNLEAALTATGVNDASGETNASAARASAKSRFESTKQRFFNHLLMGMKAPTIIRAIEDDLAAGNACVIQVVSTGESLLKRRLETVDSDDELVEGALAPRDYVLGYLEQAFPIHAQKLVEIDGNMVAEPLRDEAGALVVSREALALRGAAMMELMTLAPIPSALDQILWA
;
A
#
# COMPACT_ATOMS: atom_id res chain seq x y z
N LEU A 1 43.78 4.10 -12.26
CA LEU A 1 42.93 4.60 -13.36
C LEU A 1 41.73 3.67 -13.48
N TYR A 2 40.54 4.16 -13.05
CA TYR A 2 39.27 3.48 -13.29
C TYR A 2 38.76 3.90 -14.66
N THR A 3 38.76 2.99 -15.63
CA THR A 3 38.09 3.18 -16.92
C THR A 3 36.66 2.70 -16.77
N ALA A 4 35.70 3.60 -16.68
CA ALA A 4 34.28 3.27 -16.83
C ALA A 4 34.05 2.92 -18.31
N ARG A 5 33.65 1.69 -18.59
CA ARG A 5 33.22 1.26 -19.92
C ARG A 5 31.70 1.55 -20.00
N ALA A 6 31.32 2.41 -20.94
CA ALA A 6 29.90 2.56 -21.26
C ALA A 6 29.37 1.23 -21.81
N LEU A 7 28.22 0.78 -21.31
CA LEU A 7 27.51 -0.35 -21.89
C LEU A 7 27.03 0.06 -23.29
N SER A 8 27.36 -0.72 -24.32
CA SER A 8 26.77 -0.59 -25.64
C SER A 8 25.49 -1.42 -25.68
N PHE A 9 24.45 -0.82 -26.19
CA PHE A 9 23.16 -1.48 -26.43
C PHE A 9 22.96 -1.80 -27.91
N ASP A 10 24.05 -1.80 -28.69
CA ASP A 10 24.02 -2.15 -30.10
C ASP A 10 23.54 -3.60 -30.27
N GLY A 11 22.54 -3.81 -31.10
CA GLY A 11 21.95 -5.13 -31.36
C GLY A 11 20.91 -5.58 -30.32
N VAL A 12 20.51 -4.70 -29.37
CA VAL A 12 19.40 -4.98 -28.46
C VAL A 12 18.10 -4.72 -29.20
N GLU A 13 17.23 -5.72 -29.23
CA GLU A 13 15.85 -5.60 -29.69
C GLU A 13 14.93 -5.33 -28.50
N TYR A 14 13.98 -4.43 -28.69
CA TYR A 14 12.97 -4.10 -27.68
C TYR A 14 11.61 -4.58 -28.14
N ASP A 15 10.97 -5.37 -27.32
CA ASP A 15 9.59 -5.79 -27.51
C ASP A 15 8.73 -5.37 -26.32
N VAL A 16 7.42 -5.17 -26.58
CA VAL A 16 6.45 -4.78 -25.58
C VAL A 16 5.44 -5.91 -25.39
N LEU A 17 5.56 -6.58 -24.23
CA LEU A 17 4.59 -7.61 -23.87
C LEU A 17 3.33 -6.95 -23.30
N GLU A 18 2.24 -6.94 -24.08
CA GLU A 18 0.96 -6.42 -23.64
C GLU A 18 0.15 -7.47 -22.88
N HIS A 19 -0.48 -7.04 -21.80
CA HIS A 19 -1.42 -7.85 -21.02
C HIS A 19 -2.79 -7.18 -20.99
N ALA A 20 -3.79 -7.82 -21.61
CA ALA A 20 -5.18 -7.44 -21.46
C ALA A 20 -5.76 -8.06 -20.18
N LEU A 21 -6.37 -7.24 -19.32
CA LEU A 21 -7.05 -7.73 -18.13
C LEU A 21 -8.23 -8.64 -18.52
N THR A 22 -8.33 -9.78 -17.87
CA THR A 22 -9.50 -10.66 -18.01
C THR A 22 -10.72 -10.05 -17.31
N PRO A 23 -11.96 -10.45 -17.66
CA PRO A 23 -13.16 -9.98 -16.96
C PRO A 23 -13.08 -10.20 -15.44
N ALA A 24 -12.57 -11.33 -14.97
CA ALA A 24 -12.39 -11.61 -13.55
C ALA A 24 -11.38 -10.66 -12.89
N GLN A 25 -10.29 -10.31 -13.59
CA GLN A 25 -9.32 -9.34 -13.10
C GLN A 25 -9.90 -7.93 -13.03
N ILE A 26 -10.76 -7.56 -13.99
CA ILE A 26 -11.48 -6.27 -13.97
C ILE A 26 -12.42 -6.23 -12.77
N GLU A 27 -13.21 -7.27 -12.50
CA GLU A 27 -14.09 -7.35 -11.33
C GLU A 27 -13.30 -7.17 -10.00
N ILE A 28 -12.16 -7.84 -9.89
CA ILE A 28 -11.29 -7.69 -8.70
C ILE A 28 -10.75 -6.26 -8.60
N TYR A 29 -10.27 -5.69 -9.72
CA TYR A 29 -9.77 -4.33 -9.75
C TYR A 29 -10.83 -3.32 -9.30
N ASP A 30 -12.05 -3.43 -9.83
CA ASP A 30 -13.17 -2.56 -9.51
C ASP A 30 -13.62 -2.70 -8.06
N ALA A 31 -13.62 -3.93 -7.51
CA ALA A 31 -13.92 -4.18 -6.12
C ALA A 31 -12.92 -3.46 -5.18
N TYR A 32 -11.63 -3.56 -5.47
CA TYR A 32 -10.61 -2.83 -4.71
C TYR A 32 -10.70 -1.31 -4.92
N ALA A 33 -11.02 -0.84 -6.12
CA ALA A 33 -11.25 0.58 -6.37
C ALA A 33 -12.45 1.11 -5.55
N GLY A 34 -13.49 0.29 -5.38
CA GLY A 34 -14.62 0.53 -4.47
C GLY A 34 -14.18 0.67 -3.02
N ALA A 35 -13.42 -0.31 -2.52
CA ALA A 35 -12.90 -0.28 -1.15
C ALA A 35 -12.01 0.95 -0.88
N PHE A 36 -11.14 1.33 -1.82
CA PHE A 36 -10.35 2.55 -1.68
C PHE A 36 -11.20 3.83 -1.64
N ARG A 37 -12.35 3.85 -2.32
CA ARG A 37 -13.31 4.95 -2.22
C ARG A 37 -13.92 5.02 -0.82
N THR A 38 -14.31 3.87 -0.26
CA THR A 38 -14.79 3.76 1.12
C THR A 38 -13.73 4.19 2.13
N ILE A 39 -12.49 3.73 1.98
CA ILE A 39 -11.36 4.12 2.85
C ILE A 39 -11.12 5.63 2.79
N HIS A 40 -11.17 6.24 1.60
CA HIS A 40 -11.03 7.69 1.45
C HIS A 40 -12.14 8.46 2.15
N HIS A 41 -13.39 8.01 1.99
CA HIS A 41 -14.54 8.61 2.71
C HIS A 41 -14.36 8.47 4.23
N ASN A 42 -13.99 7.30 4.71
CA ASN A 42 -13.72 7.04 6.11
C ASN A 42 -12.54 7.86 6.66
N LEU A 43 -11.52 8.13 5.83
CA LEU A 43 -10.40 9.00 6.19
C LEU A 43 -10.87 10.45 6.44
N GLU A 44 -11.71 11.01 5.56
CA GLU A 44 -12.25 12.36 5.77
C GLU A 44 -13.12 12.43 7.03
N ALA A 45 -13.97 11.43 7.26
CA ALA A 45 -14.75 11.33 8.49
C ALA A 45 -13.87 11.17 9.74
N ALA A 46 -12.82 10.36 9.68
CA ALA A 46 -11.88 10.18 10.77
C ALA A 46 -11.08 11.46 11.09
N LEU A 47 -10.72 12.25 10.09
CA LEU A 47 -10.07 13.55 10.30
C LEU A 47 -10.99 14.52 11.06
N THR A 48 -12.28 14.46 10.82
CA THR A 48 -13.28 15.22 11.58
C THR A 48 -13.45 14.64 12.99
N ALA A 49 -13.62 13.33 13.12
CA ALA A 49 -13.81 12.65 14.40
C ALA A 49 -12.59 12.74 15.33
N THR A 50 -11.41 13.01 14.79
CA THR A 50 -10.17 13.23 15.55
C THR A 50 -9.85 14.71 15.82
N GLY A 51 -10.65 15.64 15.29
CA GLY A 51 -10.48 17.09 15.51
C GLY A 51 -9.42 17.75 14.61
N VAL A 52 -8.96 17.07 13.57
CA VAL A 52 -8.08 17.67 12.55
C VAL A 52 -8.89 18.59 11.63
N ASN A 53 -10.11 18.19 11.26
CA ASN A 53 -11.10 19.02 10.56
C ASN A 53 -12.19 19.44 11.55
N ASP A 54 -12.84 20.55 11.29
CA ASP A 54 -14.09 20.95 11.96
C ASP A 54 -15.29 20.21 11.38
N ALA A 55 -16.48 20.50 11.91
CA ALA A 55 -17.74 19.90 11.46
C ALA A 55 -18.13 20.27 10.00
N SER A 56 -17.59 21.34 9.45
CA SER A 56 -17.78 21.74 8.03
C SER A 56 -16.81 21.02 7.08
N GLY A 57 -15.82 20.30 7.62
CA GLY A 57 -14.73 19.67 6.87
C GLY A 57 -13.58 20.62 6.53
N GLU A 58 -13.61 21.86 7.02
CA GLU A 58 -12.49 22.78 6.95
C GLU A 58 -11.44 22.42 8.02
N THR A 59 -10.18 22.78 7.77
CA THR A 59 -9.11 22.46 8.71
C THR A 59 -8.28 23.69 9.04
N ASN A 60 -8.02 23.86 10.33
CA ASN A 60 -7.00 24.79 10.80
C ASN A 60 -5.61 24.11 10.94
N ALA A 61 -5.55 22.78 10.78
CA ALA A 61 -4.33 21.97 10.84
C ALA A 61 -3.95 21.41 9.46
N SER A 62 -3.74 22.27 8.49
CA SER A 62 -3.51 21.91 7.08
C SER A 62 -2.37 20.92 6.87
N ALA A 63 -1.30 21.01 7.64
CA ALA A 63 -0.15 20.10 7.59
C ALA A 63 -0.52 18.67 8.02
N ALA A 64 -1.31 18.51 9.09
CA ALA A 64 -1.76 17.20 9.56
C ALA A 64 -2.69 16.54 8.56
N ARG A 65 -3.66 17.29 8.00
CA ARG A 65 -4.54 16.83 6.94
C ARG A 65 -3.77 16.41 5.69
N ALA A 66 -2.85 17.27 5.23
CA ALA A 66 -2.01 16.98 4.05
C ALA A 66 -1.16 15.73 4.26
N SER A 67 -0.57 15.54 5.44
CA SER A 67 0.21 14.35 5.80
C SER A 67 -0.65 13.08 5.74
N ALA A 68 -1.85 13.08 6.33
CA ALA A 68 -2.76 11.94 6.32
C ALA A 68 -3.18 11.56 4.89
N LYS A 69 -3.54 12.56 4.06
CA LYS A 69 -3.89 12.35 2.65
C LYS A 69 -2.71 11.83 1.82
N SER A 70 -1.51 12.38 2.01
CA SER A 70 -0.30 11.94 1.31
C SER A 70 0.03 10.48 1.61
N ARG A 71 -0.11 10.04 2.87
CA ARG A 71 0.09 8.64 3.26
C ARG A 71 -0.94 7.71 2.59
N PHE A 72 -2.20 8.12 2.56
CA PHE A 72 -3.26 7.38 1.86
C PHE A 72 -2.97 7.25 0.36
N GLU A 73 -2.66 8.36 -0.32
CA GLU A 73 -2.36 8.36 -1.76
C GLU A 73 -1.13 7.50 -2.09
N SER A 74 -0.07 7.59 -1.28
CA SER A 74 1.12 6.76 -1.45
C SER A 74 0.82 5.26 -1.28
N THR A 75 -0.05 4.91 -0.33
CA THR A 75 -0.49 3.53 -0.12
C THR A 75 -1.33 3.04 -1.29
N LYS A 76 -2.27 3.86 -1.76
CA LYS A 76 -3.10 3.56 -2.93
C LYS A 76 -2.26 3.28 -4.17
N GLN A 77 -1.28 4.14 -4.47
CA GLN A 77 -0.38 3.95 -5.62
C GLN A 77 0.42 2.65 -5.50
N ARG A 78 1.01 2.36 -4.33
CA ARG A 78 1.75 1.12 -4.12
C ARG A 78 0.86 -0.10 -4.30
N PHE A 79 -0.33 -0.07 -3.69
CA PHE A 79 -1.28 -1.16 -3.79
C PHE A 79 -1.62 -1.48 -5.25
N PHE A 80 -2.09 -0.49 -6.03
CA PHE A 80 -2.48 -0.72 -7.42
C PHE A 80 -1.30 -1.12 -8.31
N ASN A 81 -0.10 -0.62 -8.05
CA ASN A 81 1.10 -1.09 -8.74
C ASN A 81 1.34 -2.57 -8.49
N HIS A 82 1.27 -3.04 -7.23
CA HIS A 82 1.45 -4.45 -6.90
C HIS A 82 0.30 -5.32 -7.39
N LEU A 83 -0.95 -4.83 -7.32
CA LEU A 83 -2.12 -5.51 -7.85
C LEU A 83 -1.96 -5.78 -9.36
N LEU A 84 -1.62 -4.74 -10.13
CA LEU A 84 -1.43 -4.86 -11.58
C LEU A 84 -0.21 -5.73 -11.93
N MET A 85 0.87 -5.68 -11.16
CA MET A 85 1.99 -6.61 -11.34
C MET A 85 1.55 -8.07 -11.13
N GLY A 86 0.80 -8.35 -10.06
CA GLY A 86 0.27 -9.69 -9.80
C GLY A 86 -0.68 -10.17 -10.90
N MET A 87 -1.51 -9.27 -11.45
CA MET A 87 -2.40 -9.59 -12.56
C MET A 87 -1.67 -9.88 -13.87
N LYS A 88 -0.51 -9.26 -14.10
CA LYS A 88 0.33 -9.47 -15.29
C LYS A 88 1.21 -10.71 -15.20
N ALA A 89 1.50 -11.21 -14.01
CA ALA A 89 2.44 -12.31 -13.78
C ALA A 89 2.19 -13.54 -14.68
N PRO A 90 0.94 -14.05 -14.89
CA PRO A 90 0.71 -15.20 -15.74
C PRO A 90 1.12 -15.01 -17.20
N THR A 91 1.06 -13.77 -17.71
CA THR A 91 1.50 -13.47 -19.08
C THR A 91 3.02 -13.41 -19.18
N ILE A 92 3.67 -12.85 -18.15
CA ILE A 92 5.13 -12.79 -18.04
C ILE A 92 5.71 -14.20 -17.90
N ILE A 93 5.12 -15.06 -17.06
CA ILE A 93 5.54 -16.44 -16.86
C ILE A 93 5.53 -17.21 -18.20
N ARG A 94 4.46 -17.11 -18.97
CA ARG A 94 4.40 -17.77 -20.29
C ARG A 94 5.48 -17.29 -21.25
N ALA A 95 5.76 -15.97 -21.27
CA ALA A 95 6.83 -15.44 -22.11
C ALA A 95 8.22 -15.93 -21.65
N ILE A 96 8.45 -16.08 -20.35
CA ILE A 96 9.67 -16.67 -19.79
C ILE A 96 9.80 -18.15 -20.19
N GLU A 97 8.72 -18.92 -20.09
CA GLU A 97 8.70 -20.34 -20.49
C GLU A 97 9.04 -20.50 -21.98
N ASP A 98 8.45 -19.65 -22.83
CA ASP A 98 8.73 -19.65 -24.29
C ASP A 98 10.20 -19.33 -24.57
N ASP A 99 10.76 -18.33 -23.89
CA ASP A 99 12.18 -17.95 -24.03
C ASP A 99 13.12 -19.06 -23.53
N LEU A 100 12.83 -19.68 -22.40
CA LEU A 100 13.61 -20.81 -21.90
C LEU A 100 13.54 -22.01 -22.83
N ALA A 101 12.37 -22.29 -23.41
CA ALA A 101 12.20 -23.36 -24.39
C ALA A 101 13.01 -23.09 -25.69
N ALA A 102 13.17 -21.82 -26.06
CA ALA A 102 14.02 -21.38 -27.16
C ALA A 102 15.55 -21.41 -26.82
N GLY A 103 15.94 -21.77 -25.58
CA GLY A 103 17.31 -21.84 -25.14
C GLY A 103 17.88 -20.49 -24.67
N ASN A 104 17.05 -19.50 -24.46
CA ASN A 104 17.46 -18.19 -23.94
C ASN A 104 17.59 -18.20 -22.40
N ALA A 105 18.41 -17.30 -21.86
CA ALA A 105 18.48 -17.03 -20.44
C ALA A 105 17.65 -15.79 -20.10
N CYS A 106 16.80 -15.88 -19.08
CA CYS A 106 15.92 -14.80 -18.68
C CYS A 106 16.43 -14.11 -17.42
N VAL A 107 16.41 -12.77 -17.42
CA VAL A 107 16.64 -11.93 -16.22
C VAL A 107 15.39 -11.12 -15.96
N ILE A 108 14.79 -11.34 -14.79
CA ILE A 108 13.52 -10.70 -14.41
C ILE A 108 13.82 -9.54 -13.47
N GLN A 109 13.37 -8.35 -13.83
CA GLN A 109 13.43 -7.18 -12.97
C GLN A 109 12.02 -6.77 -12.56
N VAL A 110 11.72 -6.77 -11.27
CA VAL A 110 10.46 -6.28 -10.70
C VAL A 110 10.65 -4.88 -10.12
N VAL A 111 9.61 -4.04 -10.20
CA VAL A 111 9.66 -2.64 -9.70
C VAL A 111 9.81 -2.60 -8.18
N SER A 112 9.26 -3.59 -7.47
CA SER A 112 9.36 -3.71 -6.02
C SER A 112 9.12 -5.16 -5.60
N THR A 113 9.94 -5.66 -4.68
CA THR A 113 9.80 -7.00 -4.08
C THR A 113 8.95 -6.99 -2.81
N GLY A 114 8.59 -5.81 -2.28
CA GLY A 114 7.93 -5.70 -0.97
C GLY A 114 8.85 -5.96 0.23
N GLU A 115 10.13 -6.26 0.01
CA GLU A 115 11.12 -6.65 1.02
C GLU A 115 11.17 -5.70 2.24
N SER A 116 11.08 -4.39 2.02
CA SER A 116 11.11 -3.40 3.10
C SER A 116 9.90 -3.48 4.05
N LEU A 117 8.74 -3.88 3.55
CA LEU A 117 7.54 -4.08 4.37
C LEU A 117 7.59 -5.44 5.07
N LEU A 118 8.08 -6.47 4.38
CA LEU A 118 8.32 -7.80 4.97
C LEU A 118 9.31 -7.71 6.13
N LYS A 119 10.42 -7.00 5.94
CA LYS A 119 11.41 -6.78 7.01
C LYS A 119 10.79 -6.09 8.24
N ARG A 120 9.96 -5.07 8.05
CA ARG A 120 9.26 -4.40 9.16
C ARG A 120 8.29 -5.34 9.89
N ARG A 121 7.58 -6.22 9.16
CA ARG A 121 6.72 -7.23 9.78
C ARG A 121 7.53 -8.23 10.61
N LEU A 122 8.64 -8.72 10.08
CA LEU A 122 9.54 -9.62 10.80
C LEU A 122 10.12 -8.97 12.05
N GLU A 123 10.41 -7.67 12.03
CA GLU A 123 10.89 -6.92 13.21
C GLU A 123 9.82 -6.72 14.30
N THR A 124 8.52 -6.84 13.96
CA THR A 124 7.39 -6.69 14.89
C THR A 124 6.83 -8.02 15.41
N VAL A 125 7.25 -9.16 14.84
CA VAL A 125 6.83 -10.50 15.29
C VAL A 125 7.82 -11.01 16.32
N ASP A 126 7.42 -10.97 17.58
CA ASP A 126 8.24 -11.33 18.77
C ASP A 126 8.11 -12.82 19.13
N SER A 127 7.90 -13.73 18.17
CA SER A 127 7.82 -15.16 18.46
C SER A 127 8.00 -16.07 17.25
N ASP A 128 8.53 -17.24 17.51
CA ASP A 128 8.78 -18.40 16.62
C ASP A 128 7.55 -18.99 15.90
N ASP A 129 6.41 -18.32 15.90
CA ASP A 129 5.21 -18.75 15.23
C ASP A 129 5.20 -18.33 13.75
N GLU A 130 5.41 -19.32 12.90
CA GLU A 130 5.23 -19.31 11.44
C GLU A 130 5.79 -18.06 10.72
N LEU A 131 7.06 -18.13 10.40
CA LEU A 131 7.63 -17.40 9.27
C LEU A 131 6.71 -17.66 8.06
N VAL A 132 5.82 -16.72 7.76
CA VAL A 132 5.07 -16.73 6.51
C VAL A 132 6.08 -16.59 5.39
N GLU A 133 6.58 -17.71 4.90
CA GLU A 133 7.35 -17.77 3.66
C GLU A 133 6.42 -17.27 2.54
N GLY A 134 6.67 -16.06 2.07
CA GLY A 134 5.94 -15.48 0.95
C GLY A 134 6.19 -13.98 0.82
N ALA A 135 6.21 -13.49 -0.41
CA ALA A 135 6.21 -12.06 -0.65
C ALA A 135 4.85 -11.47 -0.26
N LEU A 136 4.85 -10.22 0.20
CA LEU A 136 3.64 -9.54 0.64
C LEU A 136 2.61 -9.43 -0.49
N ALA A 137 1.40 -9.89 -0.20
CA ALA A 137 0.27 -9.68 -1.10
C ALA A 137 -0.07 -8.17 -1.22
N PRO A 138 -0.62 -7.72 -2.35
CA PRO A 138 -1.03 -6.32 -2.52
C PRO A 138 -1.89 -5.80 -1.36
N ARG A 139 -2.82 -6.61 -0.84
CA ARG A 139 -3.71 -6.26 0.28
C ARG A 139 -2.96 -5.87 1.55
N ASP A 140 -1.78 -6.44 1.79
CA ASP A 140 -1.00 -6.17 3.01
C ASP A 140 -0.53 -4.72 3.11
N TYR A 141 -0.33 -4.04 1.98
CA TYR A 141 -0.01 -2.61 1.97
C TYR A 141 -1.14 -1.75 2.55
N VAL A 142 -2.38 -2.10 2.24
CA VAL A 142 -3.56 -1.36 2.72
C VAL A 142 -3.84 -1.68 4.17
N LEU A 143 -3.75 -2.94 4.57
CA LEU A 143 -3.89 -3.35 5.97
C LEU A 143 -2.84 -2.66 6.84
N GLY A 144 -1.58 -2.65 6.43
CA GLY A 144 -0.52 -1.94 7.15
C GLY A 144 -0.77 -0.43 7.27
N TYR A 145 -1.35 0.21 6.25
CA TYR A 145 -1.78 1.61 6.34
C TYR A 145 -2.89 1.81 7.36
N LEU A 146 -3.92 0.98 7.34
CA LEU A 146 -5.05 1.07 8.28
C LEU A 146 -4.61 0.84 9.72
N GLU A 147 -3.68 -0.08 9.95
CA GLU A 147 -3.14 -0.37 11.28
C GLU A 147 -2.27 0.74 11.84
N GLN A 148 -1.37 1.30 11.01
CA GLN A 148 -0.27 2.14 11.49
C GLN A 148 -0.43 3.64 11.18
N ALA A 149 -1.17 3.99 10.13
CA ALA A 149 -1.20 5.35 9.60
C ALA A 149 -2.60 5.97 9.50
N PHE A 150 -3.67 5.18 9.65
CA PHE A 150 -5.03 5.71 9.66
C PHE A 150 -5.25 6.53 10.94
N PRO A 151 -5.79 7.76 10.85
CA PRO A 151 -5.92 8.66 12.00
C PRO A 151 -7.02 8.18 12.95
N ILE A 152 -6.65 7.71 14.14
CA ILE A 152 -7.58 7.28 15.19
C ILE A 152 -7.41 8.05 16.49
N HIS A 153 -6.31 8.78 16.65
CA HIS A 153 -6.03 9.52 17.88
C HIS A 153 -6.62 10.92 17.79
N ALA A 154 -7.36 11.31 18.83
CA ALA A 154 -7.89 12.65 18.95
C ALA A 154 -6.75 13.68 18.97
N GLN A 155 -6.99 14.82 18.35
CA GLN A 155 -6.04 15.92 18.25
C GLN A 155 -6.60 17.14 18.98
N LYS A 156 -5.75 17.95 19.56
CA LYS A 156 -6.04 19.32 19.98
C LYS A 156 -5.30 20.29 19.06
N LEU A 157 -5.94 21.39 18.77
CA LEU A 157 -5.32 22.46 18.01
C LEU A 157 -4.60 23.40 18.97
N VAL A 158 -3.33 23.65 18.72
CA VAL A 158 -2.48 24.57 19.49
C VAL A 158 -1.91 25.61 18.54
N GLU A 159 -1.88 26.87 18.96
CA GLU A 159 -1.21 27.93 18.22
C GLU A 159 0.27 27.95 18.56
N ILE A 160 1.13 27.77 17.55
CA ILE A 160 2.58 27.84 17.65
C ILE A 160 3.06 28.83 16.58
N ASP A 161 3.71 29.91 17.01
CA ASP A 161 4.24 30.96 16.11
C ASP A 161 3.21 31.50 15.11
N GLY A 162 1.96 31.69 15.54
CA GLY A 162 0.85 32.17 14.69
C GLY A 162 0.25 31.12 13.75
N ASN A 163 0.69 29.87 13.85
CA ASN A 163 0.14 28.75 13.05
C ASN A 163 -0.61 27.77 13.95
N MET A 164 -1.76 27.29 13.49
CA MET A 164 -2.48 26.23 14.17
C MET A 164 -1.85 24.87 13.83
N VAL A 165 -1.41 24.18 14.86
CA VAL A 165 -0.78 22.85 14.79
C VAL A 165 -1.64 21.84 15.51
N ALA A 166 -1.86 20.68 14.90
CA ALA A 166 -2.54 19.57 15.55
C ALA A 166 -1.54 18.76 16.37
N GLU A 167 -1.81 18.66 17.68
CA GLU A 167 -1.06 17.81 18.60
C GLU A 167 -1.93 16.66 19.11
N PRO A 168 -1.37 15.45 19.30
CA PRO A 168 -2.12 14.35 19.89
C PRO A 168 -2.66 14.70 21.28
N LEU A 169 -3.97 14.50 21.49
CA LEU A 169 -4.58 14.66 22.79
C LEU A 169 -4.17 13.49 23.69
N ARG A 170 -3.78 13.83 24.92
CA ARG A 170 -3.40 12.86 25.96
C ARG A 170 -4.36 12.98 27.13
N ASP A 171 -4.64 11.87 27.79
CA ASP A 171 -5.39 11.80 29.03
C ASP A 171 -4.52 12.19 30.24
N GLU A 172 -5.09 12.15 31.44
CA GLU A 172 -4.40 12.47 32.69
C GLU A 172 -3.22 11.54 33.01
N ALA A 173 -3.22 10.30 32.44
CA ALA A 173 -2.13 9.33 32.58
C ALA A 173 -1.07 9.50 31.49
N GLY A 174 -1.25 10.46 30.55
CA GLY A 174 -0.33 10.70 29.43
C GLY A 174 -0.55 9.77 28.23
N ALA A 175 -1.55 8.90 28.25
CA ALA A 175 -1.88 8.03 27.15
C ALA A 175 -2.61 8.77 26.01
N LEU A 176 -2.43 8.31 24.77
CA LEU A 176 -3.10 8.90 23.60
C LEU A 176 -4.61 8.63 23.67
N VAL A 177 -5.40 9.66 23.50
CA VAL A 177 -6.87 9.54 23.46
C VAL A 177 -7.31 9.03 22.09
N VAL A 178 -8.02 7.91 22.05
CA VAL A 178 -8.53 7.30 20.84
C VAL A 178 -9.95 7.76 20.58
N SER A 179 -10.23 8.25 19.36
CA SER A 179 -11.60 8.49 18.89
C SER A 179 -12.29 7.16 18.60
N ARG A 180 -13.39 6.88 19.31
CA ARG A 180 -14.18 5.66 19.11
C ARG A 180 -14.78 5.60 17.70
N GLU A 181 -15.20 6.74 17.17
CA GLU A 181 -15.75 6.86 15.82
C GLU A 181 -14.68 6.56 14.77
N ALA A 182 -13.51 7.19 14.85
CA ALA A 182 -12.41 6.94 13.92
C ALA A 182 -11.92 5.49 14.00
N LEU A 183 -11.91 4.88 15.18
CA LEU A 183 -11.58 3.47 15.37
C LEU A 183 -12.60 2.55 14.68
N ALA A 184 -13.90 2.87 14.79
CA ALA A 184 -14.97 2.11 14.12
C ALA A 184 -14.87 2.23 12.59
N LEU A 185 -14.57 3.42 12.05
CA LEU A 185 -14.36 3.66 10.61
C LEU A 185 -13.17 2.85 10.07
N ARG A 186 -12.06 2.79 10.83
CA ARG A 186 -10.92 1.93 10.51
C ARG A 186 -11.31 0.46 10.48
N GLY A 187 -12.02 -0.01 11.51
CA GLY A 187 -12.46 -1.40 11.61
C GLY A 187 -13.37 -1.82 10.46
N ALA A 188 -14.31 -0.97 10.06
CA ALA A 188 -15.19 -1.21 8.93
C ALA A 188 -14.40 -1.35 7.61
N ALA A 189 -13.42 -0.48 7.38
CA ALA A 189 -12.55 -0.56 6.20
C ALA A 189 -11.71 -1.85 6.18
N MET A 190 -11.17 -2.27 7.33
CA MET A 190 -10.44 -3.54 7.44
C MET A 190 -11.34 -4.74 7.13
N MET A 191 -12.55 -4.76 7.68
CA MET A 191 -13.52 -5.84 7.41
C MET A 191 -13.87 -5.91 5.92
N GLU A 192 -14.15 -4.78 5.27
CA GLU A 192 -14.43 -4.72 3.83
C GLU A 192 -13.28 -5.32 3.02
N LEU A 193 -12.03 -4.90 3.29
CA LEU A 193 -10.86 -5.44 2.60
C LEU A 193 -10.69 -6.96 2.78
N MET A 194 -11.04 -7.50 3.93
CA MET A 194 -10.93 -8.93 4.19
C MET A 194 -11.94 -9.77 3.42
N THR A 195 -13.04 -9.17 2.93
CA THR A 195 -14.01 -9.86 2.07
C THR A 195 -13.59 -9.94 0.60
N LEU A 196 -12.61 -9.14 0.18
CA LEU A 196 -12.17 -9.09 -1.20
C LEU A 196 -11.25 -10.28 -1.54
N ALA A 197 -11.33 -10.75 -2.80
CA ALA A 197 -10.49 -11.82 -3.28
C ALA A 197 -8.99 -11.43 -3.20
N PRO A 198 -8.13 -12.26 -2.61
CA PRO A 198 -6.70 -11.99 -2.57
C PRO A 198 -6.08 -12.19 -3.96
N ILE A 199 -5.09 -11.37 -4.28
CA ILE A 199 -4.21 -11.60 -5.43
C ILE A 199 -2.82 -11.92 -4.89
N PRO A 200 -2.20 -13.04 -5.32
CA PRO A 200 -0.83 -13.36 -4.95
C PRO A 200 0.13 -12.28 -5.44
N SER A 201 1.27 -12.13 -4.77
CA SER A 201 2.32 -11.23 -5.27
C SER A 201 2.84 -11.72 -6.62
N ALA A 202 3.34 -10.80 -7.44
CA ALA A 202 3.97 -11.19 -8.72
C ALA A 202 5.21 -12.06 -8.47
N LEU A 203 5.97 -11.78 -7.39
CA LEU A 203 7.17 -12.54 -7.04
C LEU A 203 6.82 -13.99 -6.68
N ASP A 204 5.80 -14.22 -5.85
CA ASP A 204 5.37 -15.58 -5.50
C ASP A 204 4.93 -16.34 -6.74
N GLN A 205 4.13 -15.71 -7.61
CA GLN A 205 3.67 -16.35 -8.85
C GLN A 205 4.84 -16.76 -9.76
N ILE A 206 5.91 -15.95 -9.83
CA ILE A 206 7.09 -16.25 -10.67
C ILE A 206 7.97 -17.32 -10.02
N LEU A 207 8.12 -17.31 -8.68
CA LEU A 207 8.97 -18.29 -7.99
C LEU A 207 8.37 -19.69 -7.93
N TRP A 208 7.04 -19.80 -8.01
CA TRP A 208 6.31 -21.08 -7.91
C TRP A 208 5.78 -21.59 -9.26
N ALA A 209 6.11 -20.92 -10.35
CA ALA A 209 5.82 -21.37 -11.72
C ALA A 209 6.89 -22.32 -12.22
#